data_b5ac9c0bafef81c46166ecae51906716
#
_entry.id   b5ac9c0bafef81c46166ecae51906716
#
_cell.length_a   1.000
_cell.length_b   1.000
_cell.length_c   1.000
_cell.angle_alpha   90.00
_cell.angle_beta   90.00
_cell.angle_gamma   90.00
#
_symmetry.space_group_name_H-M   'P 1'
#
loop_
_entity.id
_entity.type
_entity.pdbx_description
1 polymer ?
#
loop_
_entity_poly.entity_id
_entity_poly.type
_entity_poly.pdbx_seq_one_letter_code
_entity_poly.pdbx_strand_id
1 'polypeptide(L)'
;MKKLLSYTCLAVLGMTSINVSAAIVLDRTRVVYPGGAKSISLNIKNENQKLPYLAQSWIEDAQGQKIASPFAVLPPVQRVDANQKSIVRIASVPAIDSLPKDRESIYYFNLREIPPKSEKSNVMQIAVQSKIKLFYRPEAIIPERGAVWQDQVLITKQGTTLKVNNPTP
;
A
#
# COMPACT_ATOMS: atom_id res chain seq x y z
N MET A 1 -2.75 24.30 46.38
CA MET A 1 -3.20 24.95 45.15
C MET A 1 -2.20 24.85 43.97
N LYS A 2 -0.89 25.14 44.14
CA LYS A 2 0.11 25.08 43.05
C LYS A 2 0.27 23.67 42.41
N LYS A 3 0.21 22.58 43.21
CA LYS A 3 0.32 21.19 42.71
C LYS A 3 -0.92 20.76 41.92
N LEU A 4 -2.12 21.19 42.30
CA LEU A 4 -3.36 20.89 41.58
C LEU A 4 -3.37 21.56 40.20
N LEU A 5 -2.91 22.84 40.11
CA LEU A 5 -2.78 23.57 38.86
C LEU A 5 -1.79 22.88 37.88
N SER A 6 -0.70 22.29 38.43
CA SER A 6 0.32 21.59 37.65
C SER A 6 -0.23 20.30 37.02
N TYR A 7 -1.06 19.52 37.75
CA TYR A 7 -1.69 18.32 37.23
C TYR A 7 -2.77 18.61 36.19
N THR A 8 -3.49 19.73 36.35
CA THR A 8 -4.52 20.15 35.39
C THR A 8 -3.88 20.60 34.06
N CYS A 9 -2.75 21.31 34.07
CA CYS A 9 -2.00 21.64 32.84
C CYS A 9 -1.47 20.39 32.13
N LEU A 10 -0.97 19.37 32.87
CA LEU A 10 -0.45 18.15 32.27
C LEU A 10 -1.57 17.32 31.62
N ALA A 11 -2.77 17.27 32.23
CA ALA A 11 -3.94 16.57 31.69
C ALA A 11 -4.49 17.23 30.41
N VAL A 12 -4.44 18.57 30.29
CA VAL A 12 -4.90 19.29 29.10
C VAL A 12 -3.95 19.13 27.92
N LEU A 13 -2.64 19.03 28.13
CA LEU A 13 -1.67 18.75 27.06
C LEU A 13 -1.82 17.35 26.43
N GLY A 14 -2.35 16.38 27.16
CA GLY A 14 -2.55 15.01 26.68
C GLY A 14 -3.77 14.82 25.75
N MET A 15 -4.65 15.81 25.62
CA MET A 15 -5.91 15.67 24.86
C MET A 15 -5.87 16.23 23.43
N THR A 16 -4.78 16.84 22.99
CA THR A 16 -4.66 17.33 21.60
C THR A 16 -4.05 16.25 20.69
N SER A 17 -4.81 15.19 20.40
CA SER A 17 -4.47 14.26 19.32
C SER A 17 -4.69 14.96 17.97
N ILE A 18 -3.62 15.42 17.33
CA ILE A 18 -3.68 15.92 15.95
C ILE A 18 -3.86 14.69 15.05
N ASN A 19 -5.06 14.50 14.52
CA ASN A 19 -5.31 13.49 13.50
C ASN A 19 -4.65 13.94 12.19
N VAL A 20 -3.45 13.40 11.91
CA VAL A 20 -2.82 13.51 10.59
C VAL A 20 -3.38 12.38 9.75
N SER A 21 -4.20 12.71 8.77
CA SER A 21 -4.76 11.76 7.82
C SER A 21 -4.25 12.11 6.42
N ALA A 22 -3.82 11.09 5.64
CA ALA A 22 -3.61 11.25 4.22
C ALA A 22 -4.94 11.60 3.54
N ALA A 23 -4.91 12.45 2.51
CA ALA A 23 -6.12 12.81 1.78
C ALA A 23 -6.60 11.62 0.93
N ILE A 24 -5.70 10.90 0.24
CA ILE A 24 -6.07 9.70 -0.54
C ILE A 24 -5.64 8.44 0.20
N VAL A 25 -6.60 7.59 0.54
CA VAL A 25 -6.39 6.31 1.24
C VAL A 25 -6.70 5.13 0.35
N LEU A 26 -5.99 4.01 0.62
CA LEU A 26 -6.22 2.69 0.00
C LEU A 26 -7.09 1.83 0.92
N ASP A 27 -7.87 0.92 0.33
CA ASP A 27 -8.72 -0.04 1.05
C ASP A 27 -7.93 -1.22 1.65
N ARG A 28 -6.62 -1.32 1.38
CA ARG A 28 -5.79 -2.46 1.81
C ARG A 28 -4.33 -2.09 2.02
N THR A 29 -3.61 -2.93 2.77
CA THR A 29 -2.20 -2.77 3.11
C THR A 29 -1.25 -3.60 2.23
N ARG A 30 -1.78 -4.50 1.41
CA ARG A 30 -1.05 -5.33 0.45
C ARG A 30 -1.98 -5.77 -0.67
N VAL A 31 -1.41 -6.16 -1.78
CA VAL A 31 -2.13 -6.70 -2.94
C VAL A 31 -1.61 -8.10 -3.21
N VAL A 32 -2.51 -9.07 -3.40
CA VAL A 32 -2.21 -10.36 -4.00
C VAL A 32 -2.85 -10.37 -5.38
N TYR A 33 -2.03 -10.50 -6.42
CA TYR A 33 -2.47 -10.62 -7.80
C TYR A 33 -2.49 -12.11 -8.18
N PRO A 34 -3.67 -12.74 -8.28
CA PRO A 34 -3.74 -14.16 -8.60
C PRO A 34 -3.36 -14.40 -10.07
N GLY A 35 -2.62 -15.48 -10.34
CA GLY A 35 -2.36 -15.96 -11.67
C GLY A 35 -3.67 -16.20 -12.43
N GLY A 36 -3.67 -16.00 -13.74
CA GLY A 36 -4.87 -16.12 -14.58
C GLY A 36 -5.80 -14.92 -14.54
N ALA A 37 -5.72 -14.03 -13.55
CA ALA A 37 -6.49 -12.80 -13.53
C ALA A 37 -5.99 -11.81 -14.59
N LYS A 38 -6.90 -11.26 -15.40
CA LYS A 38 -6.58 -10.22 -16.38
C LYS A 38 -6.34 -8.85 -15.72
N SER A 39 -7.01 -8.60 -14.62
CA SER A 39 -6.85 -7.37 -13.82
C SER A 39 -7.46 -7.53 -12.43
N ILE A 40 -6.99 -6.69 -11.51
CA ILE A 40 -7.59 -6.51 -10.17
C ILE A 40 -7.88 -5.04 -9.93
N SER A 41 -8.85 -4.76 -9.07
CA SER A 41 -9.26 -3.40 -8.72
C SER A 41 -8.90 -3.08 -7.27
N LEU A 42 -8.39 -1.87 -7.05
CA LEU A 42 -8.11 -1.28 -5.75
C LEU A 42 -9.06 -0.10 -5.55
N ASN A 43 -9.76 -0.06 -4.41
CA ASN A 43 -10.56 1.10 -4.08
C ASN A 43 -9.67 2.14 -3.41
N ILE A 44 -9.83 3.38 -3.82
CA ILE A 44 -9.24 4.56 -3.22
C ILE A 44 -10.34 5.51 -2.77
N LYS A 45 -10.08 6.30 -1.75
CA LYS A 45 -11.02 7.31 -1.26
C LYS A 45 -10.27 8.59 -0.94
N ASN A 46 -10.85 9.71 -1.32
CA ASN A 46 -10.41 11.02 -0.84
C ASN A 46 -11.13 11.31 0.48
N GLU A 47 -10.39 11.25 1.59
CA GLU A 47 -10.89 11.57 2.93
C GLU A 47 -10.96 13.08 3.21
N ASN A 48 -10.39 13.91 2.32
CA ASN A 48 -10.51 15.36 2.45
C ASN A 48 -11.96 15.80 2.19
N GLN A 49 -12.51 16.57 3.13
CA GLN A 49 -13.92 16.98 3.10
C GLN A 49 -14.21 18.12 2.11
N LYS A 50 -13.18 18.83 1.65
CA LYS A 50 -13.35 20.11 0.93
C LYS A 50 -12.66 20.15 -0.42
N LEU A 51 -11.51 19.50 -0.56
CA LEU A 51 -10.65 19.68 -1.71
C LEU A 51 -10.52 18.39 -2.55
N PRO A 52 -10.57 18.51 -3.87
CA PRO A 52 -10.21 17.41 -4.75
C PRO A 52 -8.69 17.19 -4.72
N TYR A 53 -8.25 15.94 -4.93
CA TYR A 53 -6.85 15.58 -5.06
C TYR A 53 -6.65 14.77 -6.34
N LEU A 54 -5.45 14.83 -6.91
CA LEU A 54 -5.07 13.85 -7.93
C LEU A 54 -4.44 12.65 -7.24
N ALA A 55 -4.87 11.46 -7.65
CA ALA A 55 -4.29 10.18 -7.30
C ALA A 55 -3.38 9.72 -8.43
N GLN A 56 -2.07 9.72 -8.21
CA GLN A 56 -1.07 9.21 -9.13
C GLN A 56 -0.62 7.82 -8.68
N SER A 57 -0.70 6.83 -9.57
CA SER A 57 -0.41 5.44 -9.25
C SER A 57 0.57 4.81 -10.23
N TRP A 58 1.47 3.94 -9.72
CA TRP A 58 2.44 3.21 -10.54
C TRP A 58 2.92 1.95 -9.81
N ILE A 59 3.60 1.08 -10.54
CA ILE A 59 4.27 -0.10 -10.02
C ILE A 59 5.79 0.14 -10.00
N GLU A 60 6.44 -0.39 -8.99
CA GLU A 60 7.89 -0.50 -8.89
C GLU A 60 8.29 -1.99 -8.73
N ASP A 61 9.46 -2.32 -9.25
CA ASP A 61 10.11 -3.61 -9.02
C ASP A 61 10.75 -3.69 -7.63
N ALA A 62 11.44 -4.81 -7.35
CA ALA A 62 12.16 -5.03 -6.09
C ALA A 62 13.32 -4.05 -5.87
N GLN A 63 13.85 -3.44 -6.95
CA GLN A 63 14.92 -2.45 -6.92
C GLN A 63 14.39 -1.02 -6.76
N GLY A 64 13.06 -0.85 -6.73
CA GLY A 64 12.41 0.46 -6.61
C GLY A 64 12.34 1.22 -7.94
N GLN A 65 12.59 0.56 -9.07
CA GLN A 65 12.47 1.17 -10.39
C GLN A 65 11.02 1.15 -10.83
N LYS A 66 10.54 2.30 -11.33
CA LYS A 66 9.20 2.41 -11.90
C LYS A 66 9.12 1.61 -13.19
N ILE A 67 8.15 0.71 -13.26
CA ILE A 67 7.94 -0.20 -14.38
C ILE A 67 6.53 -0.08 -14.96
N ALA A 68 6.37 -0.50 -16.24
CA ALA A 68 5.07 -0.63 -16.92
C ALA A 68 4.81 -2.08 -17.38
N SER A 69 5.69 -3.00 -17.02
CA SER A 69 5.64 -4.43 -17.31
C SER A 69 6.22 -5.19 -16.13
N PRO A 70 5.64 -6.34 -15.71
CA PRO A 70 4.52 -7.08 -16.30
C PRO A 70 3.12 -6.57 -15.90
N PHE A 71 3.03 -5.46 -15.19
CA PHE A 71 1.77 -4.87 -14.74
C PHE A 71 1.65 -3.42 -15.22
N ALA A 72 0.44 -3.04 -15.64
CA ALA A 72 0.06 -1.67 -15.96
C ALA A 72 -0.99 -1.17 -14.95
N VAL A 73 -0.89 0.10 -14.57
CA VAL A 73 -1.86 0.77 -13.68
C VAL A 73 -2.77 1.68 -14.50
N LEU A 74 -4.07 1.53 -14.34
CA LEU A 74 -5.10 2.22 -15.10
C LEU A 74 -6.19 2.81 -14.17
N PRO A 75 -6.48 4.09 -14.25
CA PRO A 75 -5.66 5.14 -14.90
C PRO A 75 -4.40 5.44 -14.06
N PRO A 76 -3.29 5.87 -14.67
CA PRO A 76 -2.06 6.20 -13.93
C PRO A 76 -2.20 7.48 -13.10
N VAL A 77 -3.08 8.39 -13.51
CA VAL A 77 -3.44 9.61 -12.77
C VAL A 77 -4.94 9.83 -12.92
N GLN A 78 -5.60 10.15 -11.83
CA GLN A 78 -7.02 10.51 -11.82
C GLN A 78 -7.34 11.53 -10.74
N ARG A 79 -8.35 12.35 -11.00
CA ARG A 79 -8.92 13.26 -10.00
C ARG A 79 -9.91 12.48 -9.13
N VAL A 80 -9.83 12.69 -7.82
CA VAL A 80 -10.79 12.19 -6.85
C VAL A 80 -11.34 13.38 -6.09
N ASP A 81 -12.63 13.65 -6.28
CA ASP A 81 -13.28 14.79 -5.64
C ASP A 81 -13.39 14.60 -4.12
N ALA A 82 -13.65 15.69 -3.39
CA ALA A 82 -13.74 15.68 -1.94
C ALA A 82 -14.74 14.61 -1.46
N ASN A 83 -14.32 13.80 -0.48
CA ASN A 83 -15.12 12.72 0.13
C ASN A 83 -15.64 11.65 -0.86
N GLN A 84 -15.07 11.56 -2.07
CA GLN A 84 -15.46 10.58 -3.09
C GLN A 84 -14.54 9.36 -3.11
N LYS A 85 -15.12 8.24 -3.56
CA LYS A 85 -14.40 7.00 -3.84
C LYS A 85 -14.07 6.92 -5.32
N SER A 86 -12.99 6.22 -5.65
CA SER A 86 -12.62 5.88 -7.02
C SER A 86 -11.92 4.53 -7.06
N ILE A 87 -11.59 4.05 -8.26
CA ILE A 87 -10.98 2.75 -8.48
C ILE A 87 -9.71 2.94 -9.30
N VAL A 88 -8.63 2.26 -8.87
CA VAL A 88 -7.42 2.05 -9.66
C VAL A 88 -7.37 0.57 -10.03
N ARG A 89 -7.11 0.28 -11.31
CA ARG A 89 -7.00 -1.09 -11.80
C ARG A 89 -5.53 -1.42 -12.08
N ILE A 90 -5.09 -2.58 -11.62
CA ILE A 90 -3.82 -3.18 -12.03
C ILE A 90 -4.15 -4.26 -13.04
N ALA A 91 -3.64 -4.13 -14.26
CA ALA A 91 -3.83 -5.08 -15.35
C ALA A 91 -2.51 -5.81 -15.66
N SER A 92 -2.59 -7.10 -15.96
CA SER A 92 -1.45 -7.84 -16.49
C SER A 92 -1.20 -7.50 -17.96
N VAL A 93 0.07 -7.50 -18.36
CA VAL A 93 0.49 -7.44 -19.78
C VAL A 93 1.17 -8.76 -20.16
N PRO A 94 1.34 -9.08 -21.45
CA PRO A 94 1.85 -10.40 -21.89
C PRO A 94 3.16 -10.85 -21.23
N ALA A 95 4.01 -9.92 -20.81
CA ALA A 95 5.25 -10.24 -20.10
C ALA A 95 5.04 -10.96 -18.73
N ILE A 96 3.81 -11.02 -18.21
CA ILE A 96 3.50 -11.80 -17.00
C ILE A 96 3.77 -13.30 -17.17
N ASP A 97 3.72 -13.79 -18.41
CA ASP A 97 3.94 -15.20 -18.72
C ASP A 97 5.40 -15.63 -18.52
N SER A 98 6.34 -14.67 -18.51
CA SER A 98 7.76 -14.93 -18.27
C SER A 98 8.13 -15.02 -16.77
N LEU A 99 7.19 -14.70 -15.88
CA LEU A 99 7.44 -14.79 -14.44
C LEU A 99 7.54 -16.24 -13.97
N PRO A 100 8.33 -16.51 -12.89
CA PRO A 100 8.37 -17.83 -12.25
C PRO A 100 6.97 -18.34 -11.93
N LYS A 101 6.72 -19.64 -12.16
CA LYS A 101 5.41 -20.27 -11.89
C LYS A 101 5.40 -21.08 -10.60
N ASP A 102 6.57 -21.29 -9.99
CA ASP A 102 6.80 -22.09 -8.78
C ASP A 102 6.87 -21.28 -7.49
N ARG A 103 6.84 -19.94 -7.59
CA ARG A 103 6.97 -19.03 -6.46
C ARG A 103 6.29 -17.71 -6.71
N GLU A 104 6.06 -16.93 -5.63
CA GLU A 104 5.59 -15.56 -5.74
C GLU A 104 6.67 -14.62 -6.28
N SER A 105 6.25 -13.60 -7.03
CA SER A 105 7.09 -12.47 -7.42
C SER A 105 6.62 -11.22 -6.71
N ILE A 106 7.58 -10.44 -6.16
CA ILE A 106 7.27 -9.22 -5.40
C ILE A 106 7.46 -7.97 -6.25
N TYR A 107 6.48 -7.08 -6.13
CA TYR A 107 6.46 -5.73 -6.68
C TYR A 107 5.92 -4.77 -5.63
N TYR A 108 5.88 -3.48 -5.96
CA TYR A 108 5.31 -2.46 -5.08
C TYR A 108 4.31 -1.60 -5.85
N PHE A 109 3.09 -1.54 -5.34
CA PHE A 109 2.11 -0.57 -5.81
C PHE A 109 2.29 0.73 -5.03
N ASN A 110 2.37 1.84 -5.75
CA ASN A 110 2.50 3.17 -5.20
C ASN A 110 1.27 4.00 -5.53
N LEU A 111 0.83 4.77 -4.56
CA LEU A 111 -0.23 5.76 -4.69
C LEU A 111 0.25 7.06 -4.05
N ARG A 112 0.40 8.11 -4.85
CA ARG A 112 0.75 9.46 -4.38
C ARG A 112 -0.44 10.38 -4.55
N GLU A 113 -0.79 11.08 -3.49
CA GLU A 113 -1.72 12.19 -3.56
C GLU A 113 -1.02 13.47 -4.03
N ILE A 114 -1.68 14.22 -4.88
CA ILE A 114 -1.20 15.53 -5.33
C ILE A 114 -2.29 16.54 -4.97
N PRO A 115 -2.02 17.45 -4.03
CA PRO A 115 -2.98 18.48 -3.62
C PRO A 115 -3.22 19.48 -4.77
N PRO A 116 -4.39 20.16 -4.78
CA PRO A 116 -4.63 21.25 -5.71
C PRO A 116 -3.66 22.39 -5.45
N LYS A 117 -3.35 23.15 -6.50
CA LYS A 117 -2.49 24.35 -6.39
C LYS A 117 -3.08 25.33 -5.37
N SER A 118 -2.25 25.79 -4.44
CA SER A 118 -2.64 26.85 -3.51
C SER A 118 -2.76 28.21 -4.20
N GLU A 119 -3.78 28.97 -3.85
CA GLU A 119 -3.92 30.36 -4.30
C GLU A 119 -3.03 31.32 -3.49
N LYS A 120 -2.53 30.87 -2.33
CA LYS A 120 -1.65 31.65 -1.47
C LYS A 120 -0.21 31.52 -1.91
N SER A 121 0.54 32.62 -1.91
CA SER A 121 2.00 32.61 -2.06
C SER A 121 2.68 32.09 -0.78
N ASN A 122 3.89 31.53 -0.92
CA ASN A 122 4.73 31.06 0.19
C ASN A 122 4.06 29.98 1.08
N VAL A 123 3.41 29.00 0.47
CA VAL A 123 2.79 27.85 1.14
C VAL A 123 3.58 26.60 0.86
N MET A 124 3.92 25.86 1.91
CA MET A 124 4.43 24.48 1.78
C MET A 124 3.26 23.54 1.56
N GLN A 125 3.29 22.74 0.48
CA GLN A 125 2.34 21.67 0.21
C GLN A 125 3.04 20.33 0.37
N ILE A 126 2.41 19.43 1.14
CA ILE A 126 2.92 18.08 1.40
C ILE A 126 2.11 17.11 0.53
N ALA A 127 2.81 16.30 -0.27
CA ALA A 127 2.24 15.18 -0.99
C ALA A 127 2.60 13.89 -0.25
N VAL A 128 1.61 13.12 0.19
CA VAL A 128 1.81 11.84 0.86
C VAL A 128 1.81 10.72 -0.18
N GLN A 129 2.68 9.73 0.01
CA GLN A 129 2.75 8.55 -0.84
C GLN A 129 2.58 7.29 0.01
N SER A 130 1.65 6.44 -0.39
CA SER A 130 1.49 5.08 0.12
C SER A 130 2.21 4.10 -0.81
N LYS A 131 3.11 3.29 -0.26
CA LYS A 131 3.79 2.19 -0.96
C LYS A 131 3.44 0.88 -0.29
N ILE A 132 2.76 -0.02 -1.00
CA ILE A 132 2.33 -1.32 -0.48
C ILE A 132 2.88 -2.45 -1.35
N LYS A 133 3.07 -3.63 -0.75
CA LYS A 133 3.54 -4.82 -1.46
C LYS A 133 2.48 -5.34 -2.42
N LEU A 134 2.90 -5.72 -3.62
CA LEU A 134 2.13 -6.42 -4.63
C LEU A 134 2.80 -7.77 -4.88
N PHE A 135 2.12 -8.85 -4.53
CA PHE A 135 2.56 -10.23 -4.77
C PHE A 135 1.84 -10.79 -5.99
N TYR A 136 2.58 -11.15 -7.02
CA TYR A 136 2.06 -12.00 -8.07
C TYR A 136 2.11 -13.45 -7.60
N ARG A 137 0.96 -14.10 -7.55
CA ARG A 137 0.82 -15.50 -7.14
C ARG A 137 0.38 -16.34 -8.34
N PRO A 138 1.28 -17.12 -8.96
CA PRO A 138 0.94 -18.03 -10.06
C PRO A 138 -0.15 -19.03 -9.67
N GLU A 139 -0.93 -19.49 -10.65
CA GLU A 139 -2.01 -20.46 -10.40
C GLU A 139 -1.52 -21.74 -9.74
N ALA A 140 -0.32 -22.21 -10.12
CA ALA A 140 0.27 -23.45 -9.61
C ALA A 140 0.49 -23.46 -8.09
N ILE A 141 0.56 -22.28 -7.46
CA ILE A 141 0.82 -22.14 -6.02
C ILE A 141 -0.32 -21.43 -5.28
N ILE A 142 -1.49 -21.29 -5.89
CA ILE A 142 -2.66 -20.77 -5.18
C ILE A 142 -3.07 -21.80 -4.12
N PRO A 143 -3.06 -21.46 -2.82
CA PRO A 143 -3.39 -22.40 -1.77
C PRO A 143 -4.87 -22.77 -1.82
N GLU A 144 -5.17 -23.99 -1.40
CA GLU A 144 -6.54 -24.36 -1.07
C GLU A 144 -7.10 -23.46 0.04
N ARG A 145 -8.41 -23.29 0.02
CA ARG A 145 -9.08 -22.47 1.03
C ARG A 145 -8.86 -23.05 2.43
N GLY A 146 -8.23 -22.27 3.31
CA GLY A 146 -7.92 -22.68 4.68
C GLY A 146 -6.56 -23.37 4.84
N ALA A 147 -5.74 -23.46 3.78
CA ALA A 147 -4.37 -23.97 3.90
C ALA A 147 -3.53 -23.04 4.80
N VAL A 148 -2.76 -23.66 5.71
CA VAL A 148 -1.88 -22.98 6.67
C VAL A 148 -0.44 -23.27 6.26
N TRP A 149 0.14 -22.38 5.45
CA TRP A 149 1.52 -22.55 4.96
C TRP A 149 2.58 -22.38 6.03
N GLN A 150 2.35 -21.48 6.96
CA GLN A 150 3.30 -21.16 8.02
C GLN A 150 3.68 -22.36 8.87
N ASP A 151 2.86 -23.40 8.95
CA ASP A 151 3.15 -24.63 9.69
C ASP A 151 4.28 -25.45 9.05
N GLN A 152 4.61 -25.18 7.79
CA GLN A 152 5.71 -25.81 7.07
C GLN A 152 7.07 -25.15 7.35
N VAL A 153 7.06 -23.98 7.99
CA VAL A 153 8.29 -23.25 8.32
C VAL A 153 9.00 -23.92 9.50
N LEU A 154 10.24 -24.37 9.26
CA LEU A 154 11.05 -25.02 10.29
C LEU A 154 12.03 -24.01 10.89
N ILE A 155 12.00 -23.91 12.22
CA ILE A 155 12.93 -23.05 12.96
C ILE A 155 13.82 -23.97 13.83
N THR A 156 15.14 -23.90 13.62
CA THR A 156 16.12 -24.63 14.41
C THR A 156 17.06 -23.65 15.11
N LYS A 157 17.40 -23.96 16.38
CA LYS A 157 18.36 -23.18 17.16
C LYS A 157 19.72 -23.87 17.16
N GLN A 158 20.78 -23.15 16.76
CA GLN A 158 22.16 -23.63 16.80
C GLN A 158 22.99 -22.60 17.62
N GLY A 159 23.22 -22.90 18.89
CA GLY A 159 23.87 -21.95 19.81
C GLY A 159 23.05 -20.66 19.96
N THR A 160 23.63 -19.52 19.57
CA THR A 160 23.01 -18.20 19.58
C THR A 160 22.29 -17.84 18.27
N THR A 161 22.39 -18.70 17.24
CA THR A 161 21.81 -18.46 15.91
C THR A 161 20.49 -19.21 15.74
N LEU A 162 19.48 -18.55 15.19
CA LEU A 162 18.24 -19.17 14.71
C LEU A 162 18.33 -19.36 13.19
N LYS A 163 18.23 -20.61 12.74
CA LYS A 163 18.11 -20.96 11.33
C LYS A 163 16.64 -21.17 10.99
N VAL A 164 16.14 -20.39 10.03
CA VAL A 164 14.76 -20.50 9.52
C VAL A 164 14.83 -21.11 8.12
N ASN A 165 14.13 -22.21 7.93
CA ASN A 165 13.89 -22.81 6.62
C ASN A 165 12.42 -22.61 6.26
N ASN A 166 12.17 -21.82 5.22
CA ASN A 166 10.83 -21.59 4.67
C ASN A 166 10.72 -22.33 3.31
N PRO A 167 10.09 -23.51 3.25
CA PRO A 167 9.91 -24.27 2.01
C PRO A 167 8.67 -23.78 1.23
N THR A 168 7.93 -22.79 1.74
CA THR A 168 6.69 -22.31 1.09
C THR A 168 6.99 -21.37 -0.07
N PRO A 169 6.08 -21.26 -1.05
CA PRO A 169 6.26 -20.39 -2.21
C PRO A 169 6.42 -18.92 -1.86
#